data_d4f38efd8b8805c7badc4a8833a46c0b
#
_entry.id   d4f38efd8b8805c7badc4a8833a46c0b
#
_cell.length_a   1.000
_cell.length_b   1.000
_cell.length_c   1.000
_cell.angle_alpha   90.00
_cell.angle_beta   90.00
_cell.angle_gamma   90.00
#
_symmetry.space_group_name_H-M   'P 1'
#
loop_
_entity.id
_entity.type
_entity.pdbx_description
1 polymer ?
#
loop_
_entity_poly.entity_id
_entity_poly.type
_entity_poly.pdbx_seq_one_letter_code
_entity_poly.pdbx_strand_id
1 'polypeptide(L)'
;MGARGDARGLRARSVTVGYGKDAPILEDLSLDVLEGQLTVIVGPNACGKSTLLRSLARVLGVRSGVVELDGRALTTMNQKELARRLGLLAQSSTAPADILVEDLVARGRYPHQSLLRQWSAEDDEAVAWAMRQAGVEALARRRVGELSGGQRQRVWIAMVLAQSTDIVLLDEPTTYLDLNHQLEVLRLARRLQADGRTIVAVLHDLHLAFRYATHLVCMKEGRIVAQGAPSDIVTPALIEAVFDVPCVIIEDPQTGSPLVVPRP
;
A
#
# COMPACT_ATOMS: atom_id res chain seq x y z
N MET A 1 6.80 7.19 -34.90
CA MET A 1 5.43 7.48 -34.41
C MET A 1 5.10 6.34 -33.46
N GLY A 2 5.60 6.45 -32.21
CA GLY A 2 5.46 5.39 -31.18
C GLY A 2 4.03 5.42 -30.62
N ALA A 3 3.43 4.24 -30.54
CA ALA A 3 2.13 4.01 -29.92
C ALA A 3 2.14 4.62 -28.51
N ARG A 4 1.25 5.59 -28.26
CA ARG A 4 0.85 5.97 -26.90
C ARG A 4 0.10 4.76 -26.32
N GLY A 5 0.85 3.84 -25.70
CA GLY A 5 0.26 2.77 -24.90
C GLY A 5 -0.67 3.40 -23.87
N ASP A 6 -1.82 2.78 -23.70
CA ASP A 6 -2.94 3.18 -22.85
C ASP A 6 -2.41 3.72 -21.50
N ALA A 7 -2.56 5.03 -21.29
CA ALA A 7 -1.92 5.75 -20.16
C ALA A 7 -2.72 5.55 -18.86
N ARG A 8 -3.31 4.36 -18.64
CA ARG A 8 -4.09 4.04 -17.44
C ARG A 8 -3.20 3.64 -16.27
N GLY A 9 -3.71 3.84 -15.06
CA GLY A 9 -3.07 3.44 -13.81
C GLY A 9 -2.12 4.49 -13.22
N LEU A 10 -1.53 4.12 -12.08
CA LEU A 10 -0.61 4.97 -11.29
C LEU A 10 0.83 4.71 -11.73
N ARG A 11 1.59 5.76 -12.01
CA ARG A 11 2.96 5.67 -12.54
C ARG A 11 3.88 6.71 -11.93
N ALA A 12 5.11 6.33 -11.67
CA ALA A 12 6.22 7.25 -11.41
C ALA A 12 7.15 7.26 -12.63
N ARG A 13 7.56 8.45 -13.09
CA ARG A 13 8.44 8.63 -14.24
C ARG A 13 9.66 9.43 -13.83
N SER A 14 10.82 8.80 -13.82
CA SER A 14 12.13 9.42 -13.51
C SER A 14 12.08 10.29 -12.25
N VAL A 15 11.42 9.80 -11.19
CA VAL A 15 11.22 10.59 -9.98
C VAL A 15 12.47 10.62 -9.11
N THR A 16 12.85 11.83 -8.68
CA THR A 16 13.86 12.06 -7.66
C THR A 16 13.17 12.60 -6.41
N VAL A 17 13.36 11.97 -5.27
CA VAL A 17 12.66 12.27 -4.03
C VAL A 17 13.60 12.28 -2.84
N GLY A 18 13.38 13.19 -1.91
CA GLY A 18 14.12 13.28 -0.65
C GLY A 18 13.48 14.29 0.29
N TYR A 19 13.91 14.33 1.54
CA TYR A 19 13.41 15.26 2.55
C TYR A 19 14.25 16.52 2.59
N GLY A 20 13.61 17.66 2.74
CA GLY A 20 14.28 18.96 2.85
C GLY A 20 15.30 19.20 1.72
N LYS A 21 16.53 19.57 2.08
CA LYS A 21 17.67 19.82 1.17
C LYS A 21 18.70 18.68 1.18
N ASP A 22 18.45 17.61 1.93
CA ASP A 22 19.37 16.48 2.05
C ASP A 22 19.53 15.73 0.71
N ALA A 23 20.50 14.81 0.64
CA ALA A 23 20.67 13.93 -0.52
C ALA A 23 19.34 13.21 -0.85
N PRO A 24 19.04 12.99 -2.13
CA PRO A 24 17.85 12.27 -2.52
C PRO A 24 17.90 10.83 -2.01
N ILE A 25 16.73 10.32 -1.62
CA ILE A 25 16.54 8.90 -1.21
C ILE A 25 16.20 8.04 -2.42
N LEU A 26 15.48 8.61 -3.38
CA LEU A 26 15.19 8.00 -4.68
C LEU A 26 15.78 8.89 -5.76
N GLU A 27 16.49 8.28 -6.71
CA GLU A 27 17.09 8.99 -7.84
C GLU A 27 16.66 8.34 -9.16
N ASP A 28 16.07 9.13 -10.05
CA ASP A 28 15.64 8.73 -11.40
C ASP A 28 14.84 7.41 -11.42
N LEU A 29 13.97 7.22 -10.41
CA LEU A 29 13.20 5.99 -10.26
C LEU A 29 11.95 6.05 -11.14
N SER A 30 11.70 4.98 -11.90
CA SER A 30 10.45 4.79 -12.64
C SER A 30 9.77 3.50 -12.22
N LEU A 31 8.45 3.56 -12.02
CA LEU A 31 7.61 2.43 -11.65
C LEU A 31 6.23 2.56 -12.30
N ASP A 32 5.79 1.50 -12.95
CA ASP A 32 4.39 1.33 -13.38
C ASP A 32 3.68 0.42 -12.39
N VAL A 33 2.66 0.95 -11.70
CA VAL A 33 1.79 0.16 -10.84
C VAL A 33 0.76 -0.54 -11.73
N LEU A 34 0.82 -1.87 -11.75
CA LEU A 34 -0.05 -2.70 -12.60
C LEU A 34 -1.48 -2.70 -12.06
N GLU A 35 -2.46 -2.34 -12.91
CA GLU A 35 -3.87 -2.34 -12.54
C GLU A 35 -4.36 -3.75 -12.15
N GLY A 36 -5.24 -3.81 -11.15
CA GLY A 36 -5.82 -5.06 -10.67
C GLY A 36 -4.82 -6.04 -10.05
N GLN A 37 -3.61 -5.57 -9.72
CA GLN A 37 -2.57 -6.38 -9.10
C GLN A 37 -2.38 -6.02 -7.62
N LEU A 38 -1.88 -6.98 -6.85
CA LEU A 38 -1.30 -6.75 -5.54
C LEU A 38 0.22 -6.63 -5.73
N THR A 39 0.69 -5.40 -5.92
CA THR A 39 2.12 -5.09 -5.98
C THR A 39 2.68 -4.99 -4.57
N VAL A 40 3.67 -5.81 -4.25
CA VAL A 40 4.37 -5.74 -2.96
C VAL A 40 5.78 -5.21 -3.16
N ILE A 41 6.12 -4.17 -2.41
CA ILE A 41 7.45 -3.56 -2.41
C ILE A 41 8.24 -4.12 -1.23
N VAL A 42 9.39 -4.74 -1.52
CA VAL A 42 10.33 -5.28 -0.53
C VAL A 42 11.73 -4.69 -0.70
N GLY A 43 12.55 -4.78 0.32
CA GLY A 43 13.93 -4.33 0.31
C GLY A 43 14.44 -4.06 1.72
N PRO A 44 15.75 -3.79 1.92
CA PRO A 44 16.33 -3.48 3.22
C PRO A 44 15.68 -2.26 3.88
N ASN A 45 15.90 -2.11 5.20
CA ASN A 45 15.47 -0.92 5.90
C ASN A 45 16.13 0.33 5.32
N ALA A 46 15.42 1.44 5.32
CA ALA A 46 15.88 2.73 4.80
C ALA A 46 16.22 2.77 3.28
N CYS A 47 15.88 1.74 2.48
CA CYS A 47 16.14 1.75 1.03
C CYS A 47 15.16 2.60 0.20
N GLY A 48 14.19 3.30 0.83
CA GLY A 48 13.28 4.23 0.16
C GLY A 48 11.87 3.71 -0.13
N LYS A 49 11.45 2.53 0.34
CA LYS A 49 10.10 1.94 0.10
C LYS A 49 8.96 2.88 0.49
N SER A 50 8.93 3.34 1.74
CA SER A 50 7.89 4.27 2.23
C SER A 50 7.99 5.65 1.57
N THR A 51 9.19 6.07 1.18
CA THR A 51 9.41 7.31 0.40
C THR A 51 8.74 7.20 -0.96
N LEU A 52 8.94 6.07 -1.67
CA LEU A 52 8.27 5.79 -2.94
C LEU A 52 6.75 5.78 -2.77
N LEU A 53 6.24 5.03 -1.78
CA LEU A 53 4.80 4.92 -1.54
C LEU A 53 4.16 6.28 -1.24
N ARG A 54 4.80 7.12 -0.41
CA ARG A 54 4.34 8.48 -0.08
C ARG A 54 4.38 9.42 -1.28
N SER A 55 5.34 9.22 -2.18
CA SER A 55 5.42 10.00 -3.43
C SER A 55 4.31 9.60 -4.40
N LEU A 56 4.02 8.29 -4.53
CA LEU A 56 2.88 7.78 -5.29
C LEU A 56 1.54 8.30 -4.77
N ALA A 57 1.44 8.56 -3.45
CA ALA A 57 0.26 9.15 -2.82
C ALA A 57 0.22 10.69 -2.87
N ARG A 58 1.20 11.37 -3.43
CA ARG A 58 1.37 12.84 -3.38
C ARG A 58 1.42 13.39 -1.94
N VAL A 59 1.78 12.56 -0.95
CA VAL A 59 2.06 13.00 0.43
C VAL A 59 3.46 13.60 0.50
N LEU A 60 4.39 13.07 -0.27
CA LEU A 60 5.73 13.61 -0.44
C LEU A 60 5.92 14.08 -1.89
N GLY A 61 6.30 15.35 -2.04
CA GLY A 61 6.54 15.94 -3.36
C GLY A 61 7.81 15.38 -4.02
N VAL A 62 7.80 15.26 -5.34
CA VAL A 62 8.99 14.92 -6.13
C VAL A 62 9.82 16.18 -6.40
N ARG A 63 11.14 16.06 -6.40
CA ARG A 63 12.07 17.15 -6.78
C ARG A 63 12.22 17.27 -8.29
N SER A 64 12.19 16.13 -8.99
CA SER A 64 12.18 16.02 -10.45
C SER A 64 11.39 14.80 -10.89
N GLY A 65 11.06 14.70 -12.16
CA GLY A 65 10.17 13.69 -12.68
C GLY A 65 8.69 13.99 -12.39
N VAL A 66 7.84 13.00 -12.56
CA VAL A 66 6.39 13.16 -12.38
C VAL A 66 5.76 11.87 -11.88
N VAL A 67 4.74 11.99 -11.02
CA VAL A 67 3.80 10.90 -10.71
C VAL A 67 2.48 11.20 -11.41
N GLU A 68 1.97 10.21 -12.14
CA GLU A 68 0.79 10.32 -12.97
C GLU A 68 -0.26 9.28 -12.57
N LEU A 69 -1.52 9.66 -12.67
CA LEU A 69 -2.67 8.77 -12.62
C LEU A 69 -3.47 8.94 -13.91
N ASP A 70 -3.65 7.86 -14.65
CA ASP A 70 -4.33 7.85 -15.95
C ASP A 70 -3.77 8.92 -16.93
N GLY A 71 -2.42 9.08 -16.95
CA GLY A 71 -1.73 10.04 -17.81
C GLY A 71 -1.83 11.51 -17.36
N ARG A 72 -2.43 11.78 -16.20
CA ARG A 72 -2.49 13.13 -15.61
C ARG A 72 -1.54 13.23 -14.44
N ALA A 73 -0.68 14.25 -14.44
CA ALA A 73 0.21 14.51 -13.30
C ALA A 73 -0.61 14.74 -12.01
N LEU A 74 -0.26 14.07 -10.92
CA LEU A 74 -0.98 14.20 -9.64
C LEU A 74 -0.99 15.64 -9.12
N THR A 75 0.02 16.43 -9.46
CA THR A 75 0.13 17.85 -9.06
C THR A 75 -0.96 18.72 -9.66
N THR A 76 -1.56 18.31 -10.77
CA THR A 76 -2.66 19.03 -11.44
C THR A 76 -4.04 18.61 -10.95
N MET A 77 -4.14 17.54 -10.18
CA MET A 77 -5.41 17.03 -9.66
C MET A 77 -5.80 17.76 -8.38
N ASN A 78 -7.11 18.02 -8.21
CA ASN A 78 -7.65 18.48 -6.94
C ASN A 78 -7.45 17.41 -5.85
N GLN A 79 -7.22 17.82 -4.60
CA GLN A 79 -6.96 16.89 -3.49
C GLN A 79 -8.14 15.92 -3.25
N LYS A 80 -9.39 16.39 -3.31
CA LYS A 80 -10.57 15.52 -3.18
C LYS A 80 -10.74 14.57 -4.37
N GLU A 81 -10.43 15.05 -5.58
CA GLU A 81 -10.43 14.21 -6.78
C GLU A 81 -9.43 13.05 -6.64
N LEU A 82 -8.20 13.35 -6.25
CA LEU A 82 -7.19 12.31 -6.00
C LEU A 82 -7.63 11.36 -4.88
N ALA A 83 -8.14 11.89 -3.78
CA ALA A 83 -8.58 11.09 -2.64
C ALA A 83 -9.80 10.20 -2.94
N ARG A 84 -10.57 10.43 -4.01
CA ARG A 84 -11.61 9.50 -4.49
C ARG A 84 -11.06 8.35 -5.34
N ARG A 85 -9.82 8.46 -5.80
CA ARG A 85 -9.18 7.48 -6.67
C ARG A 85 -8.10 6.67 -5.95
N LEU A 86 -7.48 7.25 -4.92
CA LEU A 86 -6.34 6.69 -4.23
C LEU A 86 -6.48 6.85 -2.73
N GLY A 87 -6.47 5.72 -2.00
CA GLY A 87 -6.40 5.65 -0.55
C GLY A 87 -5.00 5.32 -0.06
N LEU A 88 -4.58 5.90 1.06
CA LEU A 88 -3.29 5.61 1.69
C LEU A 88 -3.48 5.26 3.16
N LEU A 89 -2.99 4.08 3.56
CA LEU A 89 -2.70 3.75 4.95
C LEU A 89 -1.24 4.10 5.23
N ALA A 90 -1.02 5.15 6.01
CA ALA A 90 0.33 5.53 6.43
C ALA A 90 0.82 4.65 7.59
N GLN A 91 2.13 4.44 7.67
CA GLN A 91 2.81 3.64 8.71
C GLN A 91 2.46 4.09 10.13
N SER A 92 2.36 5.40 10.35
CA SER A 92 1.96 5.98 11.63
C SER A 92 0.72 6.84 11.41
N SER A 93 -0.41 6.33 11.88
CA SER A 93 -1.67 7.06 11.85
C SER A 93 -2.10 7.40 13.28
N THR A 94 -2.50 8.65 13.50
CA THR A 94 -2.93 9.14 14.79
C THR A 94 -4.35 9.67 14.74
N ALA A 95 -5.12 9.40 15.81
CA ALA A 95 -6.43 9.96 16.02
C ALA A 95 -6.60 10.36 17.48
N PRO A 96 -7.53 11.27 17.81
CA PRO A 96 -7.90 11.51 19.20
C PRO A 96 -8.31 10.20 19.88
N ALA A 97 -7.80 9.99 21.11
CA ALA A 97 -8.01 8.72 21.81
C ALA A 97 -9.49 8.47 22.18
N ASP A 98 -10.26 9.52 22.30
CA ASP A 98 -11.69 9.54 22.68
C ASP A 98 -12.66 9.38 21.52
N ILE A 99 -12.17 9.42 20.25
CA ILE A 99 -13.02 9.21 19.07
C ILE A 99 -13.55 7.79 19.03
N LEU A 100 -14.83 7.61 18.65
CA LEU A 100 -15.41 6.30 18.41
C LEU A 100 -14.84 5.67 17.12
N VAL A 101 -14.79 4.36 17.10
CA VAL A 101 -14.32 3.61 15.91
C VAL A 101 -15.16 3.94 14.69
N GLU A 102 -16.49 3.94 14.79
CA GLU A 102 -17.38 4.28 13.68
C GLU A 102 -17.13 5.69 13.15
N ASP A 103 -16.90 6.66 14.03
CA ASP A 103 -16.63 8.05 13.65
C ASP A 103 -15.28 8.19 12.96
N LEU A 104 -14.27 7.42 13.41
CA LEU A 104 -12.96 7.41 12.72
C LEU A 104 -13.09 6.80 11.33
N VAL A 105 -13.79 5.67 11.18
CA VAL A 105 -14.02 5.03 9.87
C VAL A 105 -14.82 5.95 8.94
N ALA A 106 -15.82 6.65 9.47
CA ALA A 106 -16.63 7.62 8.74
C ALA A 106 -15.80 8.76 8.13
N ARG A 107 -14.66 9.12 8.72
CA ARG A 107 -13.75 10.12 8.13
C ARG A 107 -13.21 9.71 6.76
N GLY A 108 -13.18 8.41 6.45
CA GLY A 108 -12.86 7.92 5.10
C GLY A 108 -13.81 8.46 4.03
N ARG A 109 -15.02 8.88 4.39
CA ARG A 109 -16.02 9.44 3.46
C ARG A 109 -15.81 10.93 3.15
N TYR A 110 -14.90 11.62 3.88
CA TYR A 110 -14.66 13.07 3.69
C TYR A 110 -14.44 13.50 2.22
N PRO A 111 -13.72 12.77 1.35
CA PRO A 111 -13.56 13.14 -0.04
C PRO A 111 -14.88 13.19 -0.83
N HIS A 112 -15.90 12.43 -0.42
CA HIS A 112 -17.20 12.34 -1.08
C HIS A 112 -18.19 13.43 -0.64
N GLN A 113 -17.89 14.11 0.47
CA GLN A 113 -18.72 15.18 1.01
C GLN A 113 -18.44 16.52 0.30
N SER A 114 -19.47 17.37 0.19
CA SER A 114 -19.36 18.75 -0.28
C SER A 114 -20.25 19.66 0.56
N LEU A 115 -20.18 20.96 0.31
CA LEU A 115 -21.05 21.94 1.01
C LEU A 115 -22.55 21.66 0.76
N LEU A 116 -22.90 21.10 -0.40
CA LEU A 116 -24.28 20.78 -0.78
C LEU A 116 -24.66 19.32 -0.55
N ARG A 117 -23.68 18.40 -0.54
CA ARG A 117 -23.88 16.99 -0.24
C ARG A 117 -23.21 16.68 1.09
N GLN A 118 -24.00 16.67 2.13
CA GLN A 118 -23.61 16.22 3.46
C GLN A 118 -23.56 14.67 3.49
N TRP A 119 -23.88 14.07 4.59
CA TRP A 119 -23.94 12.62 4.77
C TRP A 119 -25.09 11.97 4.01
N SER A 120 -24.90 10.77 3.44
CA SER A 120 -25.91 10.05 2.67
C SER A 120 -25.97 8.57 3.07
N ALA A 121 -27.05 7.87 2.70
CA ALA A 121 -27.17 6.43 2.92
C ALA A 121 -26.03 5.62 2.27
N GLU A 122 -25.52 6.06 1.12
CA GLU A 122 -24.34 5.47 0.47
C GLU A 122 -23.08 5.57 1.36
N ASP A 123 -22.96 6.65 2.14
CA ASP A 123 -21.85 6.80 3.10
C ASP A 123 -21.98 5.83 4.27
N ASP A 124 -23.20 5.63 4.78
CA ASP A 124 -23.48 4.63 5.82
C ASP A 124 -23.16 3.21 5.33
N GLU A 125 -23.58 2.86 4.12
CA GLU A 125 -23.28 1.56 3.50
C GLU A 125 -21.80 1.34 3.31
N ALA A 126 -21.06 2.36 2.84
CA ALA A 126 -19.62 2.28 2.64
C ALA A 126 -18.87 2.10 3.96
N VAL A 127 -19.27 2.80 5.01
CA VAL A 127 -18.69 2.64 6.36
C VAL A 127 -18.99 1.25 6.91
N ALA A 128 -20.24 0.80 6.86
CA ALA A 128 -20.62 -0.51 7.32
C ALA A 128 -19.90 -1.63 6.56
N TRP A 129 -19.81 -1.52 5.22
CA TRP A 129 -19.04 -2.44 4.40
C TRP A 129 -17.56 -2.47 4.80
N ALA A 130 -16.93 -1.32 4.96
CA ALA A 130 -15.53 -1.21 5.33
C ALA A 130 -15.23 -1.83 6.70
N MET A 131 -16.12 -1.61 7.68
CA MET A 131 -16.01 -2.20 9.02
C MET A 131 -16.14 -3.72 8.98
N ARG A 132 -17.07 -4.27 8.16
CA ARG A 132 -17.21 -5.71 7.93
C ARG A 132 -15.93 -6.29 7.32
N GLN A 133 -15.41 -5.69 6.25
CA GLN A 133 -14.21 -6.18 5.56
C GLN A 133 -12.99 -6.23 6.49
N ALA A 134 -12.85 -5.25 7.38
CA ALA A 134 -11.76 -5.18 8.35
C ALA A 134 -12.04 -5.96 9.66
N GLY A 135 -13.22 -6.57 9.83
CA GLY A 135 -13.60 -7.33 11.03
C GLY A 135 -13.63 -6.49 12.30
N VAL A 136 -14.15 -5.25 12.22
CA VAL A 136 -14.16 -4.29 13.34
C VAL A 136 -15.57 -3.83 13.73
N GLU A 137 -16.64 -4.46 13.22
CA GLU A 137 -18.02 -4.08 13.51
C GLU A 137 -18.34 -4.10 15.02
N ALA A 138 -17.89 -5.14 15.73
CA ALA A 138 -18.09 -5.27 17.16
C ALA A 138 -17.37 -4.17 17.98
N LEU A 139 -16.48 -3.42 17.34
CA LEU A 139 -15.73 -2.34 17.98
C LEU A 139 -16.34 -0.95 17.72
N ALA A 140 -17.42 -0.83 16.93
CA ALA A 140 -18.01 0.43 16.45
C ALA A 140 -18.12 1.51 17.55
N ARG A 141 -18.67 1.13 18.67
CA ARG A 141 -18.95 2.01 19.83
C ARG A 141 -17.78 2.14 20.82
N ARG A 142 -16.66 1.48 20.57
CA ARG A 142 -15.47 1.62 21.41
C ARG A 142 -14.66 2.85 21.04
N ARG A 143 -13.92 3.39 22.00
CA ARG A 143 -12.97 4.48 21.75
C ARG A 143 -11.68 3.92 21.17
N VAL A 144 -11.08 4.65 20.23
CA VAL A 144 -9.83 4.22 19.56
C VAL A 144 -8.67 4.05 20.55
N GLY A 145 -8.65 4.86 21.63
CA GLY A 145 -7.64 4.73 22.70
C GLY A 145 -7.71 3.44 23.50
N GLU A 146 -8.87 2.74 23.50
CA GLU A 146 -9.09 1.48 24.24
C GLU A 146 -8.67 0.23 23.43
N LEU A 147 -8.28 0.42 22.17
CA LEU A 147 -7.99 -0.68 21.25
C LEU A 147 -6.56 -1.19 21.41
N SER A 148 -6.40 -2.50 21.26
CA SER A 148 -5.05 -3.09 21.03
C SER A 148 -4.42 -2.54 19.75
N GLY A 149 -3.10 -2.68 19.59
CA GLY A 149 -2.40 -2.27 18.37
C GLY A 149 -3.00 -2.89 17.12
N GLY A 150 -3.29 -4.20 17.14
CA GLY A 150 -3.88 -4.91 16.01
C GLY A 150 -5.32 -4.49 15.70
N GLN A 151 -6.15 -4.26 16.74
CA GLN A 151 -7.50 -3.72 16.55
C GLN A 151 -7.45 -2.32 15.93
N ARG A 152 -6.55 -1.47 16.41
CA ARG A 152 -6.36 -0.11 15.89
C ARG A 152 -5.91 -0.13 14.44
N GLN A 153 -4.98 -1.00 14.06
CA GLN A 153 -4.53 -1.14 12.68
C GLN A 153 -5.68 -1.53 11.74
N ARG A 154 -6.54 -2.48 12.15
CA ARG A 154 -7.72 -2.87 11.36
C ARG A 154 -8.75 -1.73 11.24
N VAL A 155 -8.91 -0.90 12.26
CA VAL A 155 -9.77 0.30 12.18
C VAL A 155 -9.22 1.32 11.18
N TRP A 156 -7.90 1.53 11.13
CA TRP A 156 -7.29 2.39 10.12
C TRP A 156 -7.47 1.82 8.70
N ILE A 157 -7.35 0.50 8.53
CA ILE A 157 -7.65 -0.15 7.26
C ILE A 157 -9.12 0.07 6.88
N ALA A 158 -10.06 -0.09 7.82
CA ALA A 158 -11.48 0.18 7.59
C ALA A 158 -11.71 1.64 7.12
N MET A 159 -11.05 2.62 7.74
CA MET A 159 -11.14 4.02 7.33
C MET A 159 -10.67 4.23 5.87
N VAL A 160 -9.56 3.60 5.48
CA VAL A 160 -9.07 3.66 4.09
C VAL A 160 -10.05 2.98 3.13
N LEU A 161 -10.63 1.84 3.52
CA LEU A 161 -11.62 1.13 2.70
C LEU A 161 -12.92 1.90 2.54
N ALA A 162 -13.38 2.60 3.59
CA ALA A 162 -14.56 3.47 3.53
C ALA A 162 -14.43 4.60 2.50
N GLN A 163 -13.21 4.97 2.13
CA GLN A 163 -12.92 5.93 1.06
C GLN A 163 -13.36 5.41 -0.32
N SER A 164 -13.55 4.09 -0.49
CA SER A 164 -14.06 3.44 -1.72
C SER A 164 -13.24 3.76 -2.96
N THR A 165 -11.91 3.66 -2.86
CA THR A 165 -10.97 3.97 -3.95
C THR A 165 -10.64 2.76 -4.80
N ASP A 166 -10.26 2.98 -6.07
CA ASP A 166 -9.78 1.94 -6.99
C ASP A 166 -8.36 1.49 -6.65
N ILE A 167 -7.55 2.42 -6.10
CA ILE A 167 -6.15 2.19 -5.73
C ILE A 167 -5.99 2.34 -4.23
N VAL A 168 -5.36 1.35 -3.58
CA VAL A 168 -5.06 1.38 -2.14
C VAL A 168 -3.57 1.17 -1.93
N LEU A 169 -2.95 2.13 -1.26
CA LEU A 169 -1.54 2.09 -0.88
C LEU A 169 -1.44 1.78 0.63
N LEU A 170 -0.62 0.79 0.99
CA LEU A 170 -0.48 0.29 2.35
C LEU A 170 0.99 0.38 2.78
N ASP A 171 1.33 1.31 3.67
CA ASP A 171 2.68 1.47 4.21
C ASP A 171 2.83 0.60 5.47
N GLU A 172 3.45 -0.56 5.33
CA GLU A 172 3.69 -1.55 6.39
C GLU A 172 2.43 -1.96 7.18
N PRO A 173 1.38 -2.46 6.51
CA PRO A 173 0.08 -2.70 7.15
C PRO A 173 0.10 -3.83 8.18
N THR A 174 1.16 -4.64 8.21
CA THR A 174 1.31 -5.81 9.09
C THR A 174 2.23 -5.58 10.29
N THR A 175 2.85 -4.41 10.40
CA THR A 175 3.75 -4.07 11.50
C THR A 175 2.99 -4.02 12.84
N TYR A 176 3.59 -4.55 13.91
CA TYR A 176 3.00 -4.69 15.25
C TYR A 176 1.79 -5.63 15.36
N LEU A 177 1.50 -6.44 14.33
CA LEU A 177 0.47 -7.46 14.36
C LEU A 177 1.06 -8.84 14.68
N ASP A 178 0.32 -9.66 15.41
CA ASP A 178 0.60 -11.09 15.51
C ASP A 178 0.32 -11.79 14.17
N LEU A 179 0.82 -13.01 14.03
CA LEU A 179 0.74 -13.77 12.79
C LEU A 179 -0.70 -13.90 12.25
N ASN A 180 -1.68 -14.14 13.13
CA ASN A 180 -3.07 -14.31 12.69
C ASN A 180 -3.59 -13.01 12.05
N HIS A 181 -3.39 -11.87 12.71
CA HIS A 181 -3.83 -10.58 12.23
C HIS A 181 -3.06 -10.12 10.95
N GLN A 182 -1.76 -10.46 10.83
CA GLN A 182 -1.01 -10.24 9.59
C GLN A 182 -1.65 -10.97 8.41
N LEU A 183 -2.00 -12.25 8.62
CA LEU A 183 -2.65 -13.07 7.58
C LEU A 183 -4.04 -12.54 7.23
N GLU A 184 -4.83 -12.06 8.22
CA GLU A 184 -6.14 -11.45 7.96
C GLU A 184 -6.03 -10.22 7.06
N VAL A 185 -5.07 -9.31 7.32
CA VAL A 185 -4.81 -8.12 6.52
C VAL A 185 -4.39 -8.48 5.09
N LEU A 186 -3.49 -9.44 4.93
CA LEU A 186 -3.02 -9.85 3.60
C LEU A 186 -4.09 -10.61 2.80
N ARG A 187 -4.90 -11.45 3.47
CA ARG A 187 -6.07 -12.07 2.85
C ARG A 187 -7.09 -11.04 2.41
N LEU A 188 -7.31 -9.99 3.20
CA LEU A 188 -8.16 -8.86 2.83
C LEU A 188 -7.61 -8.16 1.58
N ALA A 189 -6.31 -7.83 1.54
CA ALA A 189 -5.66 -7.23 0.38
C ALA A 189 -5.83 -8.10 -0.89
N ARG A 190 -5.70 -9.43 -0.77
CA ARG A 190 -5.94 -10.37 -1.87
C ARG A 190 -7.39 -10.41 -2.33
N ARG A 191 -8.37 -10.39 -1.41
CA ARG A 191 -9.79 -10.30 -1.78
C ARG A 191 -10.08 -9.00 -2.55
N LEU A 192 -9.62 -7.86 -2.04
CA LEU A 192 -9.80 -6.57 -2.70
C LEU A 192 -9.17 -6.55 -4.10
N GLN A 193 -8.00 -7.17 -4.26
CA GLN A 193 -7.36 -7.33 -5.56
C GLN A 193 -8.18 -8.23 -6.49
N ALA A 194 -8.71 -9.34 -5.99
CA ALA A 194 -9.59 -10.24 -6.77
C ALA A 194 -10.90 -9.55 -7.19
N ASP A 195 -11.38 -8.58 -6.40
CA ASP A 195 -12.52 -7.71 -6.71
C ASP A 195 -12.15 -6.59 -7.71
N GLY A 196 -10.93 -6.61 -8.28
CA GLY A 196 -10.46 -5.68 -9.33
C GLY A 196 -9.77 -4.43 -8.82
N ARG A 197 -9.53 -4.27 -7.52
CA ARG A 197 -8.76 -3.12 -6.99
C ARG A 197 -7.28 -3.29 -7.21
N THR A 198 -6.58 -2.18 -7.38
CA THR A 198 -5.12 -2.11 -7.44
C THR A 198 -4.58 -1.86 -6.04
N ILE A 199 -3.73 -2.74 -5.55
CA ILE A 199 -3.14 -2.63 -4.21
C ILE A 199 -1.63 -2.52 -4.33
N VAL A 200 -1.02 -1.57 -3.60
CA VAL A 200 0.43 -1.49 -3.42
C VAL A 200 0.73 -1.56 -1.94
N ALA A 201 1.51 -2.54 -1.51
CA ALA A 201 1.87 -2.71 -0.10
C ALA A 201 3.38 -2.75 0.09
N VAL A 202 3.88 -2.06 1.11
CA VAL A 202 5.25 -2.25 1.61
C VAL A 202 5.22 -3.32 2.69
N LEU A 203 6.00 -4.38 2.52
CA LEU A 203 6.13 -5.46 3.50
C LEU A 203 7.59 -5.69 3.88
N HIS A 204 7.82 -6.12 5.14
CA HIS A 204 9.14 -6.51 5.64
C HIS A 204 9.34 -8.02 5.62
N ASP A 205 8.29 -8.80 5.85
CA ASP A 205 8.34 -10.25 5.83
C ASP A 205 8.36 -10.77 4.39
N LEU A 206 9.48 -11.36 3.97
CA LEU A 206 9.66 -11.87 2.62
C LEU A 206 8.75 -13.06 2.32
N HIS A 207 8.48 -13.94 3.30
CA HIS A 207 7.62 -15.10 3.09
C HIS A 207 6.19 -14.66 2.81
N LEU A 208 5.69 -13.70 3.60
CA LEU A 208 4.36 -13.14 3.39
C LEU A 208 4.31 -12.33 2.09
N ALA A 209 5.36 -11.57 1.78
CA ALA A 209 5.45 -10.81 0.52
C ALA A 209 5.34 -11.73 -0.69
N PHE A 210 6.14 -12.79 -0.75
CA PHE A 210 6.16 -13.72 -1.89
C PHE A 210 4.89 -14.57 -2.00
N ARG A 211 4.27 -14.90 -0.86
CA ARG A 211 3.04 -15.69 -0.79
C ARG A 211 1.82 -14.92 -1.30
N TYR A 212 1.75 -13.62 -1.03
CA TYR A 212 0.56 -12.82 -1.31
C TYR A 212 0.69 -11.92 -2.54
N ALA A 213 1.89 -11.50 -2.93
CA ALA A 213 2.09 -10.66 -4.09
C ALA A 213 1.67 -11.34 -5.40
N THR A 214 1.03 -10.58 -6.28
CA THR A 214 0.90 -10.95 -7.69
C THR A 214 1.99 -10.29 -8.53
N HIS A 215 2.51 -9.17 -8.04
CA HIS A 215 3.66 -8.46 -8.60
C HIS A 215 4.59 -8.04 -7.46
N LEU A 216 5.88 -8.31 -7.58
CA LEU A 216 6.90 -7.98 -6.59
C LEU A 216 7.80 -6.89 -7.14
N VAL A 217 8.16 -5.92 -6.30
CA VAL A 217 9.16 -4.87 -6.59
C VAL A 217 10.24 -4.95 -5.51
N CYS A 218 11.46 -5.31 -5.91
CA CYS A 218 12.61 -5.38 -5.02
C CYS A 218 13.42 -4.09 -5.12
N MET A 219 13.63 -3.41 -3.98
CA MET A 219 14.38 -2.16 -3.90
C MET A 219 15.66 -2.31 -3.09
N LYS A 220 16.73 -1.64 -3.51
CA LYS A 220 17.96 -1.41 -2.75
C LYS A 220 18.50 -0.01 -3.06
N GLU A 221 18.93 0.72 -2.03
CA GLU A 221 19.61 2.03 -2.18
C GLU A 221 18.86 3.02 -3.10
N GLY A 222 17.55 3.15 -2.89
CA GLY A 222 16.72 4.10 -3.64
C GLY A 222 16.38 3.70 -5.08
N ARG A 223 16.72 2.50 -5.50
CA ARG A 223 16.51 1.99 -6.86
C ARG A 223 15.72 0.69 -6.89
N ILE A 224 15.00 0.44 -7.98
CA ILE A 224 14.38 -0.85 -8.26
C ILE A 224 15.45 -1.76 -8.85
N VAL A 225 15.71 -2.90 -8.19
CA VAL A 225 16.69 -3.90 -8.62
C VAL A 225 16.02 -4.94 -9.53
N ALA A 226 14.79 -5.35 -9.18
CA ALA A 226 14.00 -6.31 -9.94
C ALA A 226 12.53 -6.08 -9.73
N GLN A 227 11.70 -6.44 -10.71
CA GLN A 227 10.25 -6.46 -10.60
C GLN A 227 9.65 -7.54 -11.50
N GLY A 228 8.56 -8.17 -11.05
CA GLY A 228 7.89 -9.26 -11.78
C GLY A 228 7.06 -10.14 -10.85
N ALA A 229 6.52 -11.26 -11.36
CA ALA A 229 5.88 -12.23 -10.49
C ALA A 229 6.92 -12.86 -9.53
N PRO A 230 6.57 -13.13 -8.25
CA PRO A 230 7.51 -13.71 -7.31
C PRO A 230 8.17 -14.98 -7.82
N SER A 231 7.41 -15.87 -8.49
CA SER A 231 7.93 -17.11 -9.11
C SER A 231 9.02 -16.88 -10.13
N ASP A 232 8.97 -15.77 -10.84
CA ASP A 232 9.85 -15.47 -11.98
C ASP A 232 11.15 -14.80 -11.57
N ILE A 233 11.09 -13.95 -10.53
CA ILE A 233 12.22 -13.10 -10.18
C ILE A 233 12.97 -13.51 -8.91
N VAL A 234 12.30 -14.24 -7.97
CA VAL A 234 12.93 -14.60 -6.69
C VAL A 234 13.94 -15.73 -6.89
N THR A 235 15.21 -15.38 -6.84
CA THR A 235 16.36 -16.30 -6.96
C THR A 235 17.31 -16.09 -5.79
N PRO A 236 18.18 -17.09 -5.45
CA PRO A 236 19.22 -16.88 -4.44
C PRO A 236 20.09 -15.67 -4.73
N ALA A 237 20.46 -15.46 -6.00
CA ALA A 237 21.29 -14.32 -6.43
C ALA A 237 20.59 -12.97 -6.19
N LEU A 238 19.26 -12.86 -6.45
CA LEU A 238 18.50 -11.65 -6.16
C LEU A 238 18.44 -11.37 -4.65
N ILE A 239 18.16 -12.40 -3.83
CA ILE A 239 18.09 -12.24 -2.38
C ILE A 239 19.42 -11.80 -1.81
N GLU A 240 20.52 -12.43 -2.24
CA GLU A 240 21.87 -12.04 -1.83
C GLU A 240 22.20 -10.60 -2.29
N ALA A 241 21.90 -10.24 -3.54
CA ALA A 241 22.15 -8.91 -4.07
C ALA A 241 21.36 -7.81 -3.32
N VAL A 242 20.11 -8.09 -2.91
CA VAL A 242 19.22 -7.09 -2.28
C VAL A 242 19.39 -7.05 -0.76
N PHE A 243 19.49 -8.21 -0.10
CA PHE A 243 19.44 -8.32 1.37
C PHE A 243 20.77 -8.71 2.00
N ASP A 244 21.81 -8.97 1.19
CA ASP A 244 23.15 -9.43 1.63
C ASP A 244 23.08 -10.75 2.43
N VAL A 245 22.13 -11.65 2.09
CA VAL A 245 21.87 -12.92 2.75
C VAL A 245 22.04 -14.08 1.79
N PRO A 246 23.09 -14.90 1.91
CA PRO A 246 23.20 -16.16 1.20
C PRO A 246 22.05 -17.10 1.55
N CYS A 247 21.36 -17.67 0.57
CA CYS A 247 20.20 -18.52 0.80
C CYS A 247 20.04 -19.62 -0.23
N VAL A 248 19.08 -20.50 0.01
CA VAL A 248 18.44 -21.34 -1.00
C VAL A 248 16.97 -20.96 -1.11
N ILE A 249 16.40 -21.16 -2.28
CA ILE A 249 14.96 -20.98 -2.50
C ILE A 249 14.36 -22.38 -2.59
N ILE A 250 13.30 -22.59 -1.81
CA ILE A 250 12.46 -23.78 -1.90
C ILE A 250 11.02 -23.35 -2.19
N GLU A 251 10.15 -24.29 -2.54
CA GLU A 251 8.73 -23.99 -2.72
C GLU A 251 7.97 -24.08 -1.39
N ASP A 252 7.10 -23.10 -1.13
CA ASP A 252 6.11 -23.18 -0.06
C ASP A 252 5.15 -24.34 -0.35
N PRO A 253 5.05 -25.37 0.51
CA PRO A 253 4.26 -26.57 0.24
C PRO A 253 2.74 -26.30 0.16
N GLN A 254 2.26 -25.12 0.59
CA GLN A 254 0.86 -24.76 0.55
C GLN A 254 0.48 -23.93 -0.68
N THR A 255 1.39 -23.11 -1.19
CA THR A 255 1.08 -22.12 -2.23
C THR A 255 1.97 -22.24 -3.46
N GLY A 256 3.06 -23.02 -3.41
CA GLY A 256 4.08 -23.07 -4.46
C GLY A 256 4.90 -21.78 -4.61
N SER A 257 4.68 -20.79 -3.74
CA SER A 257 5.44 -19.53 -3.81
C SER A 257 6.88 -19.74 -3.32
N PRO A 258 7.84 -18.88 -3.75
CA PRO A 258 9.22 -18.96 -3.27
C PRO A 258 9.33 -18.79 -1.75
N LEU A 259 10.13 -19.63 -1.11
CA LEU A 259 10.45 -19.55 0.31
C LEU A 259 11.96 -19.43 0.49
N VAL A 260 12.40 -18.34 1.14
CA VAL A 260 13.81 -18.08 1.40
C VAL A 260 14.27 -18.84 2.62
N VAL A 261 15.28 -19.68 2.47
CA VAL A 261 15.96 -20.38 3.57
C VAL A 261 17.39 -19.87 3.65
N PRO A 262 17.72 -19.03 4.62
CA PRO A 262 19.09 -18.52 4.80
C PRO A 262 20.07 -19.66 5.02
N ARG A 263 21.27 -19.52 4.48
CA ARG A 263 22.39 -20.41 4.82
C ARG A 263 23.02 -19.95 6.15
N PRO A 264 23.50 -20.88 6.97
CA PRO A 264 24.17 -20.56 8.23
C PRO A 264 25.46 -19.74 8.02
#